data_263aee140aa4a97849293d3671b79963
#
_entry.id   263aee140aa4a97849293d3671b79963
#
_cell.length_a   1.000
_cell.length_b   1.000
_cell.length_c   1.000
_cell.angle_alpha   90.00
_cell.angle_beta   90.00
_cell.angle_gamma   90.00
#
_symmetry.space_group_name_H-M   'P 1'
#
loop_
_entity.id
_entity.type
_entity.pdbx_description
1 polymer ?
#
loop_
_entity_poly.entity_id
_entity_poly.type
_entity_poly.pdbx_seq_one_letter_code
_entity_poly.pdbx_strand_id
1 'polypeptide(L)'
;MILRQLSAAGRLLVIDKDPAAIKTAQQRLGNDPRTYIYSGSYADLGEIVAKTGWQRRVDGILLDLGVSSPQLDDPERGFSFRQAGPLDMRMDPSRGESAAEWLAHASEQDISRVLKDYGEERFHKRIARAIVNARLESPIDTTQRLAAIVAAAIPTREQGKDPATRSFQGIRIYINHELEDLQRCLDSTVELLAAGGRLVVISFHSLEDRIVKRFIRKQSKGDEYPLDLPISHVESNAKLREVGKAQRPSETEIKRNPRARSAMMRVAERLP
;
A
#
# COMPACT_ATOMS: atom_id res chain seq x y z
N MET A 1 19.33 -4.86 -5.49
CA MET A 1 20.32 -3.79 -5.21
C MET A 1 20.70 -3.75 -3.74
N ILE A 2 19.78 -3.76 -2.77
CA ILE A 2 20.06 -3.71 -1.32
C ILE A 2 21.07 -4.79 -0.92
N LEU A 3 20.83 -6.06 -1.25
CA LEU A 3 21.69 -7.19 -0.88
C LEU A 3 23.15 -7.00 -1.28
N ARG A 4 23.43 -6.30 -2.39
CA ARG A 4 24.79 -5.99 -2.84
C ARG A 4 25.51 -4.95 -1.99
N GLN A 5 24.78 -4.17 -1.21
CA GLN A 5 25.31 -3.13 -0.31
C GLN A 5 25.51 -3.66 1.12
N LEU A 6 24.92 -4.82 1.44
CA LEU A 6 25.06 -5.42 2.76
C LEU A 6 26.45 -6.03 2.95
N SER A 7 26.98 -5.87 4.16
CA SER A 7 28.19 -6.56 4.61
C SER A 7 27.96 -8.09 4.66
N ALA A 8 29.01 -8.85 4.88
CA ALA A 8 28.92 -10.31 5.05
C ALA A 8 28.03 -10.70 6.24
N ALA A 9 28.00 -9.89 7.29
CA ALA A 9 27.15 -10.09 8.47
C ALA A 9 25.72 -9.53 8.31
N GLY A 10 25.48 -8.69 7.28
CA GLY A 10 24.16 -8.12 7.02
C GLY A 10 23.11 -9.18 6.70
N ARG A 11 21.88 -8.88 6.98
CA ARG A 11 20.71 -9.76 6.72
C ARG A 11 19.63 -8.97 5.99
N LEU A 12 18.89 -9.65 5.11
CA LEU A 12 17.76 -9.07 4.36
C LEU A 12 16.52 -9.93 4.59
N LEU A 13 15.50 -9.32 5.15
CA LEU A 13 14.14 -9.90 5.18
C LEU A 13 13.33 -9.32 4.03
N VAL A 14 12.72 -10.18 3.22
CA VAL A 14 11.81 -9.83 2.13
C VAL A 14 10.44 -10.39 2.47
N ILE A 15 9.42 -9.56 2.40
CA ILE A 15 8.04 -9.94 2.70
C ILE A 15 7.16 -9.55 1.51
N ASP A 16 6.35 -10.47 1.05
CA ASP A 16 5.29 -10.20 0.07
C ASP A 16 4.14 -11.17 0.28
N LYS A 17 2.90 -10.73 0.03
CA LYS A 17 1.73 -11.61 0.08
C LYS A 17 1.45 -12.27 -1.29
N ASP A 18 1.98 -11.74 -2.39
CA ASP A 18 1.80 -12.29 -3.73
C ASP A 18 2.68 -13.52 -3.95
N PRO A 19 2.10 -14.73 -4.17
CA PRO A 19 2.89 -15.94 -4.44
C PRO A 19 3.84 -15.81 -5.64
N ALA A 20 3.48 -15.02 -6.66
CA ALA A 20 4.34 -14.81 -7.84
C ALA A 20 5.56 -13.95 -7.50
N ALA A 21 5.39 -12.94 -6.63
CA ALA A 21 6.50 -12.14 -6.11
C ALA A 21 7.43 -12.98 -5.23
N ILE A 22 6.88 -13.81 -4.34
CA ILE A 22 7.64 -14.74 -3.51
C ILE A 22 8.45 -15.73 -4.35
N LYS A 23 7.83 -16.33 -5.37
CA LYS A 23 8.53 -17.23 -6.31
C LYS A 23 9.70 -16.53 -7.00
N THR A 24 9.50 -15.29 -7.44
CA THR A 24 10.55 -14.47 -8.05
C THR A 24 11.66 -14.14 -7.06
N ALA A 25 11.31 -13.80 -5.82
CA ALA A 25 12.29 -13.54 -4.76
C ALA A 25 13.14 -14.79 -4.46
N GLN A 26 12.52 -15.96 -4.35
CA GLN A 26 13.22 -17.23 -4.16
C GLN A 26 14.21 -17.54 -5.29
N GLN A 27 13.80 -17.33 -6.54
CA GLN A 27 14.68 -17.55 -7.69
C GLN A 27 15.88 -16.60 -7.72
N ARG A 28 15.69 -15.34 -7.32
CA ARG A 28 16.72 -14.30 -7.43
C ARG A 28 17.61 -14.19 -6.20
N LEU A 29 17.10 -14.50 -5.04
CA LEU A 29 17.71 -14.21 -3.74
C LEU A 29 17.87 -15.45 -2.86
N GLY A 30 17.15 -16.55 -3.14
CA GLY A 30 17.08 -17.73 -2.27
C GLY A 30 18.42 -18.46 -2.05
N ASN A 31 19.39 -18.28 -2.94
CA ASN A 31 20.72 -18.88 -2.81
C ASN A 31 21.68 -18.05 -1.91
N ASP A 32 21.32 -16.83 -1.52
CA ASP A 32 22.16 -16.02 -0.64
C ASP A 32 21.76 -16.28 0.83
N PRO A 33 22.67 -16.82 1.67
CA PRO A 33 22.37 -17.20 3.05
C PRO A 33 22.00 -16.00 3.95
N ARG A 34 22.19 -14.78 3.48
CA ARG A 34 21.82 -13.56 4.19
C ARG A 34 20.34 -13.19 3.97
N THR A 35 19.63 -13.89 3.08
CA THR A 35 18.26 -13.54 2.68
C THR A 35 17.24 -14.44 3.37
N TYR A 36 16.23 -13.83 3.96
CA TYR A 36 15.05 -14.47 4.54
C TYR A 36 13.83 -14.03 3.75
N ILE A 37 13.09 -14.96 3.17
CA ILE A 37 11.92 -14.69 2.35
C ILE A 37 10.70 -15.19 3.09
N TYR A 38 9.76 -14.29 3.35
CA TYR A 38 8.52 -14.58 4.05
C TYR A 38 7.32 -14.34 3.14
N SER A 39 6.46 -15.36 3.01
CA SER A 39 5.19 -15.26 2.28
C SER A 39 4.08 -14.86 3.24
N GLY A 40 3.59 -13.64 3.11
CA GLY A 40 2.53 -13.11 3.97
C GLY A 40 2.46 -11.59 3.95
N SER A 41 1.58 -11.04 4.79
CA SER A 41 1.43 -9.58 4.88
C SER A 41 2.59 -8.92 5.62
N TYR A 42 3.03 -7.78 5.12
CA TYR A 42 3.94 -6.90 5.84
C TYR A 42 3.29 -6.30 7.13
N ALA A 43 1.98 -6.39 7.27
CA ALA A 43 1.29 -6.06 8.53
C ALA A 43 1.81 -6.87 9.72
N ASP A 44 2.34 -8.07 9.44
CA ASP A 44 2.86 -8.99 10.45
C ASP A 44 4.37 -8.78 10.71
N LEU A 45 4.96 -7.68 10.19
CA LEU A 45 6.39 -7.35 10.30
C LEU A 45 6.90 -7.48 11.75
N GLY A 46 6.14 -6.96 12.72
CA GLY A 46 6.50 -7.04 14.14
C GLY A 46 6.68 -8.47 14.63
N GLU A 47 5.75 -9.35 14.30
CA GLU A 47 5.79 -10.76 14.70
C GLU A 47 6.89 -11.52 13.98
N ILE A 48 7.09 -11.23 12.68
CA ILE A 48 8.13 -11.88 11.87
C ILE A 48 9.52 -11.54 12.44
N VAL A 49 9.77 -10.25 12.69
CA VAL A 49 11.04 -9.81 13.26
C VAL A 49 11.24 -10.31 14.71
N ALA A 50 10.17 -10.42 15.49
CA ALA A 50 10.24 -11.01 16.83
C ALA A 50 10.77 -12.44 16.80
N LYS A 51 10.33 -13.25 15.84
CA LYS A 51 10.80 -14.64 15.66
C LYS A 51 12.27 -14.75 15.25
N THR A 52 12.85 -13.70 14.64
CA THR A 52 14.27 -13.67 14.27
C THR A 52 15.19 -13.13 15.36
N GLY A 53 14.64 -12.53 16.42
CA GLY A 53 15.40 -11.87 17.47
C GLY A 53 16.07 -10.56 17.04
N TRP A 54 15.54 -9.89 16.00
CA TRP A 54 16.12 -8.65 15.45
C TRP A 54 15.47 -7.36 15.98
N GLN A 55 14.63 -7.44 17.02
CA GLN A 55 14.02 -6.24 17.61
C GLN A 55 15.11 -5.24 18.02
N ARG A 56 14.89 -3.95 17.71
CA ARG A 56 15.86 -2.85 17.94
C ARG A 56 17.22 -3.04 17.28
N ARG A 57 17.30 -3.92 16.27
CA ARG A 57 18.52 -4.22 15.52
C ARG A 57 18.35 -4.08 14.02
N VAL A 58 17.20 -3.58 13.57
CA VAL A 58 16.90 -3.35 12.16
C VAL A 58 17.46 -2.00 11.73
N ASP A 59 18.44 -1.99 10.83
CA ASP A 59 19.08 -0.75 10.35
C ASP A 59 18.22 -0.01 9.32
N GLY A 60 17.31 -0.71 8.64
CA GLY A 60 16.43 -0.08 7.65
C GLY A 60 15.20 -0.90 7.34
N ILE A 61 14.08 -0.20 7.18
CA ILE A 61 12.81 -0.74 6.70
C ILE A 61 12.43 0.05 5.45
N LEU A 62 12.23 -0.66 4.33
CA LEU A 62 11.73 -0.09 3.07
C LEU A 62 10.35 -0.66 2.76
N LEU A 63 9.37 0.20 2.65
CA LEU A 63 8.03 -0.13 2.18
C LEU A 63 7.84 0.51 0.79
N ASP A 64 7.65 -0.34 -0.24
CA ASP A 64 7.28 0.07 -1.59
C ASP A 64 5.84 -0.40 -1.82
N LEU A 65 4.90 0.55 -1.64
CA LEU A 65 3.48 0.25 -1.48
C LEU A 65 2.76 0.05 -2.81
N GLY A 66 1.56 -0.50 -2.72
CA GLY A 66 0.65 -0.66 -3.84
C GLY A 66 0.92 -1.91 -4.69
N VAL A 67 0.52 -1.85 -5.96
CA VAL A 67 0.58 -2.98 -6.90
C VAL A 67 1.85 -2.98 -7.73
N SER A 68 2.38 -4.16 -8.00
CA SER A 68 3.55 -4.35 -8.84
C SER A 68 3.20 -4.24 -10.34
N SER A 69 4.23 -3.95 -11.17
CA SER A 69 4.05 -3.95 -12.63
C SER A 69 3.54 -5.29 -13.18
N PRO A 70 4.07 -6.46 -12.76
CA PRO A 70 3.53 -7.74 -13.21
C PRO A 70 2.04 -7.93 -12.90
N GLN A 71 1.57 -7.48 -11.73
CA GLN A 71 0.14 -7.55 -11.38
C GLN A 71 -0.74 -6.70 -12.30
N LEU A 72 -0.26 -5.52 -12.72
CA LEU A 72 -0.99 -4.64 -13.63
C LEU A 72 -0.92 -5.10 -15.09
N ASP A 73 0.14 -5.80 -15.48
CA ASP A 73 0.38 -6.24 -16.86
C ASP A 73 -0.28 -7.59 -17.16
N ASP A 74 -0.57 -8.39 -16.13
CA ASP A 74 -1.27 -9.67 -16.25
C ASP A 74 -2.79 -9.47 -16.15
N PRO A 75 -3.55 -9.62 -17.26
CA PRO A 75 -5.00 -9.46 -17.26
C PRO A 75 -5.71 -10.44 -16.31
N GLU A 76 -5.15 -11.65 -16.13
CA GLU A 76 -5.72 -12.71 -15.29
C GLU A 76 -5.77 -12.32 -13.78
N ARG A 77 -5.00 -11.30 -13.38
CA ARG A 77 -4.99 -10.80 -12.01
C ARG A 77 -6.09 -9.78 -11.71
N GLY A 78 -6.75 -9.23 -12.72
CA GLY A 78 -7.88 -8.32 -12.56
C GLY A 78 -7.59 -6.92 -12.02
N PHE A 79 -6.33 -6.51 -11.89
CA PHE A 79 -5.96 -5.17 -11.37
C PHE A 79 -6.12 -4.05 -12.40
N SER A 80 -6.16 -4.39 -13.68
CA SER A 80 -6.24 -3.42 -14.78
C SER A 80 -7.45 -3.69 -15.66
N PHE A 81 -8.09 -2.64 -16.12
CA PHE A 81 -9.18 -2.70 -17.10
C PHE A 81 -8.73 -2.38 -18.54
N ARG A 82 -7.41 -2.22 -18.76
CA ARG A 82 -6.87 -1.99 -20.12
C ARG A 82 -6.99 -3.20 -21.02
N GLN A 83 -6.97 -4.37 -20.45
CA GLN A 83 -7.20 -5.64 -21.10
C GLN A 83 -8.33 -6.37 -20.38
N ALA A 84 -9.06 -7.23 -21.13
CA ALA A 84 -10.11 -8.04 -20.52
C ALA A 84 -9.48 -9.13 -19.66
N GLY A 85 -10.01 -9.30 -18.47
CA GLY A 85 -9.61 -10.35 -17.54
C GLY A 85 -10.68 -10.55 -16.45
N PRO A 86 -10.56 -11.61 -15.66
CA PRO A 86 -11.44 -11.84 -14.53
C PRO A 86 -11.32 -10.69 -13.52
N LEU A 87 -12.40 -10.36 -12.84
CA LEU A 87 -12.44 -9.31 -11.84
C LEU A 87 -11.99 -9.87 -10.47
N ASP A 88 -10.71 -10.23 -10.34
CA ASP A 88 -10.16 -10.80 -9.10
C ASP A 88 -9.65 -9.74 -8.14
N MET A 89 -8.61 -9.01 -8.47
CA MET A 89 -7.91 -7.96 -7.70
C MET A 89 -7.21 -8.43 -6.42
N ARG A 90 -7.18 -9.72 -6.08
CA ARG A 90 -6.44 -10.21 -4.90
C ARG A 90 -4.93 -10.24 -5.18
N MET A 91 -4.14 -9.74 -4.24
CA MET A 91 -2.68 -9.91 -4.28
C MET A 91 -2.28 -11.37 -4.00
N ASP A 92 -2.98 -12.03 -3.06
CA ASP A 92 -2.91 -13.48 -2.81
C ASP A 92 -4.21 -14.15 -3.29
N PRO A 93 -4.24 -14.76 -4.50
CA PRO A 93 -5.45 -15.39 -5.02
C PRO A 93 -5.95 -16.60 -4.22
N SER A 94 -5.12 -17.13 -3.31
CA SER A 94 -5.50 -18.28 -2.48
C SER A 94 -6.33 -17.90 -1.25
N ARG A 95 -6.49 -16.60 -0.95
CA ARG A 95 -7.12 -16.11 0.27
C ARG A 95 -8.16 -15.04 0.00
N GLY A 96 -9.18 -15.01 0.85
CA GLY A 96 -10.24 -14.00 0.78
C GLY A 96 -11.12 -14.13 -0.46
N GLU A 97 -12.03 -13.19 -0.62
CA GLU A 97 -12.93 -13.10 -1.76
C GLU A 97 -12.35 -12.18 -2.85
N SER A 98 -12.63 -12.50 -4.10
CA SER A 98 -12.30 -11.67 -5.26
C SER A 98 -13.20 -10.41 -5.31
N ALA A 99 -12.82 -9.43 -6.11
CA ALA A 99 -13.65 -8.26 -6.33
C ALA A 99 -15.01 -8.63 -6.97
N ALA A 100 -15.06 -9.63 -7.85
CA ALA A 100 -16.30 -10.12 -8.44
C ALA A 100 -17.22 -10.73 -7.38
N GLU A 101 -16.69 -11.62 -6.52
CA GLU A 101 -17.44 -12.25 -5.43
C GLU A 101 -17.98 -11.19 -4.46
N TRP A 102 -17.14 -10.25 -4.03
CA TRP A 102 -17.56 -9.16 -3.17
C TRP A 102 -18.68 -8.32 -3.79
N LEU A 103 -18.53 -7.88 -5.04
CA LEU A 103 -19.54 -7.08 -5.73
C LEU A 103 -20.86 -7.83 -5.96
N ALA A 104 -20.82 -9.17 -6.01
CA ALA A 104 -22.02 -9.98 -6.19
C ALA A 104 -22.99 -9.86 -5.01
N HIS A 105 -22.50 -9.66 -3.78
CA HIS A 105 -23.34 -9.63 -2.58
C HIS A 105 -23.29 -8.34 -1.76
N ALA A 106 -22.25 -7.49 -1.94
CA ALA A 106 -22.09 -6.25 -1.17
C ALA A 106 -23.30 -5.32 -1.27
N SER A 107 -23.67 -4.67 -0.16
CA SER A 107 -24.75 -3.69 -0.17
C SER A 107 -24.39 -2.45 -0.99
N GLU A 108 -25.40 -1.72 -1.54
CA GLU A 108 -25.17 -0.42 -2.20
C GLU A 108 -24.41 0.53 -1.28
N GLN A 109 -24.72 0.50 0.02
CA GLN A 109 -24.09 1.35 1.02
C GLN A 109 -22.62 1.00 1.21
N ASP A 110 -22.25 -0.29 1.26
CA ASP A 110 -20.87 -0.73 1.42
C ASP A 110 -20.04 -0.42 0.18
N ILE A 111 -20.58 -0.69 -1.02
CA ILE A 111 -19.92 -0.32 -2.28
C ILE A 111 -19.68 1.19 -2.32
N SER A 112 -20.71 1.99 -1.99
CA SER A 112 -20.61 3.44 -1.97
C SER A 112 -19.55 3.93 -0.97
N ARG A 113 -19.46 3.32 0.22
CA ARG A 113 -18.46 3.63 1.23
C ARG A 113 -17.04 3.33 0.72
N VAL A 114 -16.81 2.14 0.17
CA VAL A 114 -15.51 1.73 -0.39
C VAL A 114 -15.06 2.67 -1.50
N LEU A 115 -15.95 3.00 -2.44
CA LEU A 115 -15.63 3.92 -3.53
C LEU A 115 -15.31 5.33 -3.02
N LYS A 116 -16.00 5.80 -1.98
CA LYS A 116 -15.76 7.10 -1.36
C LYS A 116 -14.45 7.14 -0.59
N ASP A 117 -14.29 6.20 0.35
CA ASP A 117 -13.24 6.28 1.37
C ASP A 117 -11.88 5.80 0.84
N TYR A 118 -11.87 4.80 -0.05
CA TYR A 118 -10.64 4.23 -0.65
C TYR A 118 -10.40 4.68 -2.10
N GLY A 119 -11.46 4.99 -2.85
CA GLY A 119 -11.34 5.51 -4.21
C GLY A 119 -11.25 7.03 -4.29
N GLU A 120 -11.61 7.75 -3.21
CA GLU A 120 -11.84 9.21 -3.24
C GLU A 120 -12.77 9.59 -4.43
N GLU A 121 -13.77 8.72 -4.73
CA GLU A 121 -14.64 8.83 -5.88
C GLU A 121 -15.83 9.76 -5.58
N ARG A 122 -15.92 10.84 -6.33
CA ARG A 122 -16.97 11.85 -6.14
C ARG A 122 -18.39 11.30 -6.41
N PHE A 123 -18.52 10.44 -7.42
CA PHE A 123 -19.81 9.89 -7.86
C PHE A 123 -20.13 8.54 -7.24
N HIS A 124 -19.52 8.21 -6.10
CA HIS A 124 -19.57 6.92 -5.41
C HIS A 124 -20.99 6.35 -5.26
N LYS A 125 -21.99 7.17 -4.85
CA LYS A 125 -23.38 6.72 -4.69
C LYS A 125 -24.02 6.30 -6.01
N ARG A 126 -23.77 7.07 -7.07
CA ARG A 126 -24.31 6.80 -8.39
C ARG A 126 -23.69 5.55 -9.01
N ILE A 127 -22.39 5.37 -8.83
CA ILE A 127 -21.67 4.17 -9.28
C ILE A 127 -22.15 2.95 -8.50
N ALA A 128 -22.26 3.03 -7.16
CA ALA A 128 -22.74 1.92 -6.34
C ALA A 128 -24.13 1.44 -6.77
N ARG A 129 -25.07 2.38 -7.00
CA ARG A 129 -26.40 2.04 -7.52
C ARG A 129 -26.33 1.38 -8.90
N ALA A 130 -25.48 1.89 -9.80
CA ALA A 130 -25.31 1.30 -11.13
C ALA A 130 -24.76 -0.13 -11.05
N ILE A 131 -23.81 -0.40 -10.16
CA ILE A 131 -23.26 -1.74 -9.91
C ILE A 131 -24.35 -2.68 -9.40
N VAL A 132 -25.12 -2.26 -8.38
CA VAL A 132 -26.20 -3.08 -7.80
C VAL A 132 -27.27 -3.41 -8.85
N ASN A 133 -27.66 -2.46 -9.67
CA ASN A 133 -28.64 -2.68 -10.75
C ASN A 133 -28.06 -3.62 -11.82
N ALA A 134 -26.84 -3.39 -12.28
CA ALA A 134 -26.22 -4.19 -13.34
C ALA A 134 -26.00 -5.67 -12.95
N ARG A 135 -25.70 -5.97 -11.68
CA ARG A 135 -25.55 -7.35 -11.23
C ARG A 135 -26.86 -8.15 -11.19
N LEU A 136 -28.01 -7.46 -11.10
CA LEU A 136 -29.33 -8.12 -11.20
C LEU A 136 -29.62 -8.64 -12.62
N GLU A 137 -29.01 -8.01 -13.63
CA GLU A 137 -29.16 -8.43 -15.04
C GLU A 137 -28.20 -9.57 -15.39
N SER A 138 -26.95 -9.45 -14.97
CA SER A 138 -25.94 -10.50 -15.14
C SER A 138 -24.72 -10.25 -14.21
N PRO A 139 -23.92 -11.30 -13.88
CA PRO A 139 -22.75 -11.17 -13.03
C PRO A 139 -21.74 -10.13 -13.54
N ILE A 140 -21.07 -9.43 -12.59
CA ILE A 140 -19.98 -8.51 -12.91
C ILE A 140 -18.67 -9.23 -12.60
N ASP A 141 -18.22 -10.05 -13.53
CA ASP A 141 -17.11 -10.99 -13.39
C ASP A 141 -15.85 -10.59 -14.17
N THR A 142 -15.94 -9.54 -14.99
CA THR A 142 -14.80 -9.04 -15.77
C THR A 142 -14.47 -7.58 -15.49
N THR A 143 -13.19 -7.25 -15.62
CA THR A 143 -12.67 -5.89 -15.45
C THR A 143 -13.32 -4.92 -16.42
N GLN A 144 -13.53 -5.32 -17.68
CA GLN A 144 -14.15 -4.46 -18.69
C GLN A 144 -15.61 -4.16 -18.38
N ARG A 145 -16.37 -5.15 -17.89
CA ARG A 145 -17.78 -4.94 -17.52
C ARG A 145 -17.88 -3.94 -16.37
N LEU A 146 -17.09 -4.09 -15.31
CA LEU A 146 -17.06 -3.11 -14.23
C LEU A 146 -16.68 -1.72 -14.73
N ALA A 147 -15.62 -1.61 -15.55
CA ALA A 147 -15.18 -0.31 -16.09
C ALA A 147 -16.26 0.37 -16.94
N ALA A 148 -17.01 -0.40 -17.76
CA ALA A 148 -18.12 0.12 -18.55
C ALA A 148 -19.27 0.65 -17.68
N ILE A 149 -19.64 -0.09 -16.62
CA ILE A 149 -20.68 0.35 -15.65
C ILE A 149 -20.27 1.65 -14.96
N VAL A 150 -19.01 1.73 -14.50
CA VAL A 150 -18.48 2.93 -13.85
C VAL A 150 -18.47 4.11 -14.81
N ALA A 151 -17.99 3.93 -16.04
CA ALA A 151 -17.90 4.98 -17.04
C ALA A 151 -19.28 5.52 -17.45
N ALA A 152 -20.31 4.66 -17.53
CA ALA A 152 -21.68 5.06 -17.81
C ALA A 152 -22.33 5.81 -16.64
N ALA A 153 -21.93 5.51 -15.41
CA ALA A 153 -22.47 6.17 -14.22
C ALA A 153 -21.89 7.57 -13.98
N ILE A 154 -20.74 7.92 -14.54
CA ILE A 154 -20.05 9.19 -14.30
C ILE A 154 -20.52 10.25 -15.32
N PRO A 155 -21.17 11.36 -14.87
CA PRO A 155 -21.71 12.38 -15.78
C PRO A 155 -20.64 13.29 -16.39
N THR A 156 -19.51 13.47 -15.69
CA THR A 156 -18.43 14.38 -16.11
C THR A 156 -17.10 13.68 -16.03
N ARG A 157 -16.35 13.63 -17.13
CA ARG A 157 -15.02 13.00 -17.18
C ARG A 157 -13.92 14.01 -16.89
N GLU A 158 -12.98 13.65 -16.05
CA GLU A 158 -11.72 14.40 -15.86
C GLU A 158 -10.83 14.20 -17.09
N GLN A 159 -10.32 15.31 -17.63
CA GLN A 159 -9.44 15.24 -18.80
C GLN A 159 -8.15 14.46 -18.46
N GLY A 160 -7.78 13.50 -19.30
CA GLY A 160 -6.55 12.72 -19.14
C GLY A 160 -6.58 11.61 -18.09
N LYS A 161 -7.75 11.33 -17.49
CA LYS A 161 -7.93 10.21 -16.55
C LYS A 161 -9.07 9.31 -16.99
N ASP A 162 -8.87 8.01 -16.92
CA ASP A 162 -9.94 7.06 -17.12
C ASP A 162 -10.92 7.12 -15.94
N PRO A 163 -12.24 7.20 -16.20
CA PRO A 163 -13.25 7.32 -15.16
C PRO A 163 -13.25 6.13 -14.17
N ALA A 164 -12.86 4.93 -14.61
CA ALA A 164 -12.83 3.75 -13.75
C ALA A 164 -11.66 3.71 -12.76
N THR A 165 -10.63 4.53 -12.96
CA THR A 165 -9.37 4.45 -12.18
C THR A 165 -9.59 4.53 -10.68
N ARG A 166 -10.41 5.49 -10.19
CA ARG A 166 -10.67 5.66 -8.76
C ARG A 166 -11.47 4.51 -8.18
N SER A 167 -12.45 4.03 -8.92
CA SER A 167 -13.27 2.88 -8.50
C SER A 167 -12.44 1.61 -8.38
N PHE A 168 -11.58 1.33 -9.37
CA PHE A 168 -10.65 0.21 -9.32
C PHE A 168 -9.67 0.32 -8.15
N GLN A 169 -9.10 1.50 -7.93
CA GLN A 169 -8.24 1.75 -6.76
C GLN A 169 -8.99 1.47 -5.45
N GLY A 170 -10.20 1.99 -5.29
CA GLY A 170 -10.98 1.82 -4.06
C GLY A 170 -11.31 0.36 -3.76
N ILE A 171 -11.76 -0.39 -4.77
CA ILE A 171 -12.07 -1.82 -4.64
C ILE A 171 -10.78 -2.61 -4.33
N ARG A 172 -9.70 -2.36 -5.05
CA ARG A 172 -8.41 -3.00 -4.82
C ARG A 172 -7.91 -2.83 -3.38
N ILE A 173 -7.92 -1.59 -2.89
CA ILE A 173 -7.50 -1.27 -1.51
C ILE A 173 -8.34 -2.05 -0.51
N TYR A 174 -9.65 -2.11 -0.73
CA TYR A 174 -10.57 -2.83 0.15
C TYR A 174 -10.30 -4.34 0.14
N ILE A 175 -10.26 -4.96 -1.04
CA ILE A 175 -10.03 -6.42 -1.19
C ILE A 175 -8.72 -6.87 -0.55
N ASN A 176 -7.69 -6.02 -0.60
CA ASN A 176 -6.36 -6.38 -0.10
C ASN A 176 -6.05 -5.83 1.30
N HIS A 177 -6.97 -5.10 1.94
CA HIS A 177 -6.78 -4.46 3.25
C HIS A 177 -5.54 -3.56 3.30
N GLU A 178 -5.23 -2.84 2.19
CA GLU A 178 -3.93 -2.19 2.01
C GLU A 178 -3.65 -1.11 3.07
N LEU A 179 -4.66 -0.32 3.46
CA LEU A 179 -4.47 0.78 4.42
C LEU A 179 -4.40 0.29 5.86
N GLU A 180 -5.18 -0.74 6.22
CA GLU A 180 -5.14 -1.40 7.52
C GLU A 180 -3.80 -2.10 7.74
N ASP A 181 -3.33 -2.83 6.73
CA ASP A 181 -2.02 -3.48 6.74
C ASP A 181 -0.89 -2.46 6.89
N LEU A 182 -0.98 -1.33 6.17
CA LEU A 182 -0.01 -0.23 6.28
C LEU A 182 0.04 0.34 7.70
N GLN A 183 -1.13 0.61 8.30
CA GLN A 183 -1.19 1.15 9.66
C GLN A 183 -0.56 0.18 10.69
N ARG A 184 -0.94 -1.11 10.63
CA ARG A 184 -0.36 -2.15 11.52
C ARG A 184 1.15 -2.27 11.36
N CYS A 185 1.64 -2.27 10.13
CA CYS A 185 3.07 -2.31 9.85
C CYS A 185 3.78 -1.10 10.46
N LEU A 186 3.31 0.11 10.19
CA LEU A 186 3.93 1.34 10.70
C LEU A 186 3.99 1.36 12.22
N ASP A 187 2.93 0.92 12.90
CA ASP A 187 2.87 0.90 14.37
C ASP A 187 3.97 0.01 14.98
N SER A 188 4.41 -1.03 14.27
CA SER A 188 5.51 -1.90 14.72
C SER A 188 6.91 -1.34 14.45
N THR A 189 7.08 -0.46 13.44
CA THR A 189 8.41 -0.08 12.92
C THR A 189 9.32 0.57 13.95
N VAL A 190 8.77 1.38 14.86
CA VAL A 190 9.54 2.13 15.87
C VAL A 190 10.28 1.20 16.82
N GLU A 191 9.65 0.10 17.23
CA GLU A 191 10.24 -0.86 18.17
C GLU A 191 11.18 -1.87 17.48
N LEU A 192 11.20 -1.90 16.16
CA LEU A 192 12.07 -2.78 15.38
C LEU A 192 13.37 -2.08 15.00
N LEU A 193 13.31 -0.79 14.69
CA LEU A 193 14.47 -0.03 14.24
C LEU A 193 15.51 0.16 15.36
N ALA A 194 16.78 -0.03 15.02
CA ALA A 194 17.90 0.40 15.83
C ALA A 194 17.96 1.94 15.92
N ALA A 195 18.64 2.47 16.93
CA ALA A 195 18.95 3.91 16.96
C ALA A 195 19.75 4.30 15.70
N GLY A 196 19.32 5.36 15.01
CA GLY A 196 19.86 5.75 13.70
C GLY A 196 19.33 4.94 12.51
N GLY A 197 18.56 3.87 12.75
CA GLY A 197 17.90 3.08 11.70
C GLY A 197 16.84 3.88 10.97
N ARG A 198 16.59 3.57 9.69
CA ARG A 198 15.72 4.36 8.81
C ARG A 198 14.48 3.63 8.35
N LEU A 199 13.35 4.30 8.44
CA LEU A 199 12.11 3.95 7.77
C LEU A 199 12.02 4.73 6.46
N VAL A 200 11.90 4.03 5.34
CA VAL A 200 11.69 4.60 4.01
C VAL A 200 10.38 4.05 3.48
N VAL A 201 9.46 4.93 3.10
CA VAL A 201 8.16 4.54 2.54
C VAL A 201 7.93 5.24 1.21
N ILE A 202 7.61 4.46 0.18
CA ILE A 202 7.20 4.93 -1.14
C ILE A 202 5.71 4.63 -1.28
N SER A 203 4.90 5.68 -1.40
CA SER A 203 3.45 5.60 -1.60
C SER A 203 3.08 6.08 -3.00
N PHE A 204 1.99 5.54 -3.56
CA PHE A 204 1.55 5.83 -4.93
C PHE A 204 0.21 6.57 -5.00
N HIS A 205 -0.49 6.72 -3.89
CA HIS A 205 -1.72 7.52 -3.81
C HIS A 205 -1.83 8.29 -2.49
N SER A 206 -2.76 9.26 -2.50
CA SER A 206 -2.97 10.24 -1.42
C SER A 206 -3.28 9.62 -0.05
N LEU A 207 -3.99 8.49 -0.02
CA LEU A 207 -4.40 7.84 1.24
C LEU A 207 -3.20 7.22 1.94
N GLU A 208 -2.35 6.49 1.21
CA GLU A 208 -1.08 5.96 1.76
C GLU A 208 -0.20 7.09 2.28
N ASP A 209 0.07 8.10 1.44
CA ASP A 209 0.93 9.23 1.83
C ASP A 209 0.40 9.95 3.07
N ARG A 210 -0.91 10.09 3.20
CA ARG A 210 -1.57 10.70 4.36
C ARG A 210 -1.34 9.91 5.65
N ILE A 211 -1.44 8.57 5.59
CA ILE A 211 -1.18 7.68 6.73
C ILE A 211 0.29 7.80 7.15
N VAL A 212 1.23 7.64 6.20
CA VAL A 212 2.67 7.71 6.46
C VAL A 212 3.06 9.08 7.03
N LYS A 213 2.58 10.17 6.43
CA LYS A 213 2.84 11.54 6.91
C LYS A 213 2.35 11.74 8.33
N ARG A 214 1.12 11.29 8.65
CA ARG A 214 0.55 11.43 9.99
C ARG A 214 1.33 10.60 11.01
N PHE A 215 1.70 9.38 10.65
CA PHE A 215 2.51 8.51 11.49
C PHE A 215 3.87 9.16 11.82
N ILE A 216 4.65 9.54 10.79
CA ILE A 216 5.97 10.16 10.99
C ILE A 216 5.83 11.43 11.85
N ARG A 217 4.86 12.29 11.54
CA ARG A 217 4.62 13.52 12.31
C ARG A 217 4.29 13.24 13.77
N LYS A 218 3.43 12.25 14.06
CA LYS A 218 3.08 11.84 15.42
C LYS A 218 4.31 11.38 16.20
N GLN A 219 5.12 10.51 15.57
CA GLN A 219 6.33 9.97 16.20
C GLN A 219 7.47 11.00 16.32
N SER A 220 7.46 12.06 15.52
CA SER A 220 8.50 13.11 15.54
C SER A 220 8.19 14.27 16.48
N LYS A 221 6.94 14.46 16.87
CA LYS A 221 6.56 15.55 17.79
C LYS A 221 6.75 15.19 19.26
N GLY A 222 6.71 13.90 19.61
CA GLY A 222 6.60 13.45 21.00
C GLY A 222 5.24 13.77 21.60
N ASP A 223 5.17 13.76 22.91
CA ASP A 223 3.94 14.07 23.65
C ASP A 223 3.58 15.55 23.52
N GLU A 224 2.32 15.84 23.18
CA GLU A 224 1.79 17.22 23.21
C GLU A 224 1.36 17.53 24.64
N TYR A 225 2.09 18.44 25.30
CA TYR A 225 1.69 18.94 26.61
C TYR A 225 0.78 20.18 26.48
N PRO A 226 -0.22 20.35 27.35
CA PRO A 226 -0.98 21.58 27.40
C PRO A 226 -0.06 22.80 27.62
N LEU A 227 -0.34 23.89 26.90
CA LEU A 227 0.48 25.11 26.92
C LEU A 227 0.59 25.78 28.33
N ASP A 228 -0.30 25.43 29.25
CA ASP A 228 -0.43 26.04 30.59
C ASP A 228 0.37 25.27 31.66
N LEU A 229 1.04 24.18 31.33
CA LEU A 229 1.89 23.45 32.27
C LEU A 229 3.26 24.13 32.37
N PRO A 230 3.68 24.62 33.55
CA PRO A 230 5.00 25.20 33.74
C PRO A 230 6.07 24.11 33.80
N ILE A 231 6.40 23.53 32.64
CA ILE A 231 7.41 22.49 32.53
C ILE A 231 8.73 23.14 32.15
N SER A 232 9.69 23.15 33.06
CA SER A 232 10.99 23.78 32.84
C SER A 232 11.93 23.00 31.91
N HIS A 233 11.75 21.67 31.75
CA HIS A 233 12.46 20.81 30.80
C HIS A 233 11.53 19.67 30.38
N VAL A 234 11.02 19.71 29.14
CA VAL A 234 10.32 18.58 28.52
C VAL A 234 11.35 17.80 27.73
N GLU A 235 11.75 16.63 28.22
CA GLU A 235 12.39 15.66 27.36
C GLU A 235 11.36 15.24 26.30
N SER A 236 11.70 15.54 25.05
CA SER A 236 10.84 15.15 23.93
C SER A 236 10.82 13.64 23.82
N ASN A 237 9.65 13.01 24.07
CA ASN A 237 9.44 11.57 23.81
C ASN A 237 9.34 11.25 22.32
N ALA A 238 9.88 12.12 21.46
CA ALA A 238 9.96 11.86 20.03
C ALA A 238 10.79 10.60 19.75
N LYS A 239 10.21 9.69 19.00
CA LYS A 239 10.84 8.41 18.67
C LYS A 239 11.47 8.41 17.29
N LEU A 240 11.01 9.27 16.39
CA LEU A 240 11.52 9.42 15.04
C LEU A 240 11.92 10.87 14.76
N ARG A 241 12.80 11.05 13.79
CA ARG A 241 13.12 12.34 13.17
C ARG A 241 12.84 12.24 11.67
N GLU A 242 12.08 13.19 11.11
CA GLU A 242 11.88 13.27 9.66
C GLU A 242 13.21 13.63 8.97
N VAL A 243 13.58 12.87 7.93
CA VAL A 243 14.81 13.08 7.17
C VAL A 243 14.50 13.74 5.85
N GLY A 244 14.76 15.02 5.76
CA GLY A 244 14.46 15.83 4.58
C GLY A 244 12.96 16.05 4.37
N LYS A 245 12.61 16.52 3.17
CA LYS A 245 11.21 16.70 2.73
C LYS A 245 10.75 15.48 1.94
N ALA A 246 9.43 15.32 1.81
CA ALA A 246 8.86 14.33 0.90
C ALA A 246 9.40 14.53 -0.52
N GLN A 247 9.86 13.44 -1.14
CA GLN A 247 10.50 13.46 -2.45
C GLN A 247 9.57 12.87 -3.51
N ARG A 248 9.54 13.52 -4.66
CA ARG A 248 8.85 13.04 -5.86
C ARG A 248 9.86 12.53 -6.88
N PRO A 249 9.47 11.65 -7.80
CA PRO A 249 10.35 11.22 -8.86
C PRO A 249 10.73 12.38 -9.77
N SER A 250 11.95 12.35 -10.29
CA SER A 250 12.41 13.31 -11.27
C SER A 250 11.69 13.15 -12.62
N GLU A 251 11.67 14.19 -13.45
CA GLU A 251 11.13 14.08 -14.81
C GLU A 251 11.81 12.97 -15.63
N THR A 252 13.12 12.80 -15.45
CA THR A 252 13.90 11.75 -16.10
C THR A 252 13.46 10.37 -15.67
N GLU A 253 13.16 10.18 -14.39
CA GLU A 253 12.62 8.93 -13.85
C GLU A 253 11.22 8.67 -14.40
N ILE A 254 10.34 9.67 -14.41
CA ILE A 254 8.98 9.54 -14.95
C ILE A 254 9.00 9.15 -16.43
N LYS A 255 9.93 9.73 -17.23
CA LYS A 255 10.10 9.36 -18.65
C LYS A 255 10.52 7.92 -18.84
N ARG A 256 11.38 7.39 -17.94
CA ARG A 256 11.84 5.99 -17.98
C ARG A 256 10.81 5.02 -17.38
N ASN A 257 10.11 5.45 -16.35
CA ASN A 257 9.09 4.67 -15.65
C ASN A 257 7.84 5.55 -15.40
N PRO A 258 6.89 5.62 -16.34
CA PRO A 258 5.67 6.42 -16.19
C PRO A 258 4.82 6.04 -14.96
N ARG A 259 4.97 4.80 -14.45
CA ARG A 259 4.25 4.34 -13.24
C ARG A 259 4.76 5.01 -11.97
N ALA A 260 5.99 5.50 -11.96
CA ALA A 260 6.53 6.26 -10.84
C ALA A 260 5.91 7.67 -10.68
N ARG A 261 5.16 8.18 -11.66
CA ARG A 261 4.65 9.56 -11.68
C ARG A 261 3.94 10.00 -10.39
N SER A 262 3.22 9.10 -9.76
CA SER A 262 2.45 9.37 -8.53
C SER A 262 3.24 9.03 -7.26
N ALA A 263 4.45 8.51 -7.37
CA ALA A 263 5.25 8.09 -6.23
C ALA A 263 5.59 9.29 -5.31
N MET A 264 5.54 9.02 -4.01
CA MET A 264 5.93 9.96 -2.96
C MET A 264 6.77 9.21 -1.92
N MET A 265 8.04 9.54 -1.79
CA MET A 265 8.93 8.93 -0.82
C MET A 265 9.06 9.80 0.43
N ARG A 266 8.92 9.16 1.60
CA ARG A 266 9.20 9.77 2.91
C ARG A 266 10.22 8.95 3.66
N VAL A 267 11.08 9.63 4.40
CA VAL A 267 12.14 9.03 5.20
C VAL A 267 12.06 9.55 6.63
N ALA A 268 12.16 8.63 7.58
CA ALA A 268 12.32 8.96 9.00
C ALA A 268 13.46 8.14 9.60
N GLU A 269 14.10 8.67 10.62
CA GLU A 269 15.22 8.04 11.34
C GLU A 269 14.85 7.83 12.80
N ARG A 270 15.17 6.67 13.35
CA ARG A 270 14.93 6.33 14.75
C ARG A 270 15.89 7.11 15.65
N LEU A 271 15.34 7.85 16.58
CA LEU A 271 16.12 8.52 17.64
C LEU A 271 16.62 7.50 18.67
N PRO A 272 17.72 7.81 19.40
CA PRO A 272 18.23 6.95 20.46
C PRO A 272 17.22 6.52 21.49
#